data_bcd534629e6bf7d9a571f78075a3960e
#
_entry.id   bcd534629e6bf7d9a571f78075a3960e
#
_cell.length_a   1.000
_cell.length_b   1.000
_cell.length_c   1.000
_cell.angle_alpha   90.00
_cell.angle_beta   90.00
_cell.angle_gamma   90.00
#
_symmetry.space_group_name_H-M   'P 1'
#
loop_
_entity.id
_entity.type
_entity.pdbx_description
1 polymer ?
#
loop_
_entity_poly.entity_id
_entity_poly.type
_entity_poly.pdbx_seq_one_letter_code
_entity_poly.pdbx_strand_id
1 'polypeptide(L)'
;DIIYLVDVKAKISFDENEEIKVTSEKAVYNVSNYNTEFIDNVKLTYDNNKLSCNNIMVKFSENYAMLSGNLVYSNLLTKLYADQMEIDLISRKTKTTMKGYKDKVTIIYKNYGTN
;
A
#
# COMPACT_ATOMS: atom_id res chain seq x y z
N ASP A 1 11.95 -5.52 -20.39
CA ASP A 1 11.39 -6.84 -20.16
C ASP A 1 10.53 -6.88 -18.92
N ILE A 2 9.53 -7.73 -18.98
CA ILE A 2 8.53 -7.86 -17.94
C ILE A 2 8.63 -9.25 -17.33
N ILE A 3 8.63 -9.31 -16.00
CA ILE A 3 8.61 -10.57 -15.28
C ILE A 3 7.28 -10.69 -14.54
N TYR A 4 6.62 -11.84 -14.69
CA TYR A 4 5.38 -12.15 -14.00
C TYR A 4 5.68 -13.07 -12.83
N LEU A 5 5.16 -12.72 -11.66
CA LEU A 5 5.42 -13.45 -10.43
C LEU A 5 4.10 -13.90 -9.78
N VAL A 6 4.16 -15.02 -9.06
CA VAL A 6 3.03 -15.52 -8.27
C VAL A 6 3.48 -15.77 -6.84
N ASP A 7 2.53 -15.73 -5.92
CA ASP A 7 2.79 -15.94 -4.49
C ASP A 7 3.93 -15.05 -3.99
N VAL A 8 3.73 -13.77 -4.15
CA VAL A 8 4.79 -12.78 -4.01
C VAL A 8 5.00 -12.37 -2.56
N LYS A 9 6.28 -12.32 -2.16
CA LYS A 9 6.70 -11.68 -0.92
C LYS A 9 7.85 -10.75 -1.27
N ALA A 10 7.67 -9.48 -0.99
CA ALA A 10 8.66 -8.48 -1.34
C ALA A 10 9.00 -7.61 -0.13
N LYS A 11 10.20 -7.08 -0.13
CA LYS A 11 10.65 -6.12 0.87
C LYS A 11 11.14 -4.89 0.14
N ILE A 12 10.68 -3.74 0.61
CA ILE A 12 11.10 -2.46 0.07
C ILE A 12 11.80 -1.71 1.20
N SER A 13 13.07 -1.41 1.02
CA SER A 13 13.86 -0.72 2.03
C SER A 13 14.10 0.71 1.60
N PHE A 14 13.82 1.66 2.50
CA PHE A 14 14.09 3.07 2.25
C PHE A 14 15.41 3.48 2.85
N ASP A 15 15.74 2.92 4.01
CA ASP A 15 17.01 3.12 4.66
C ASP A 15 17.27 1.93 5.59
N GLU A 16 18.31 2.00 6.41
CA GLU A 16 18.74 0.88 7.23
C GLU A 16 17.68 0.38 8.21
N ASN A 17 16.81 1.27 8.64
CA ASN A 17 15.87 0.96 9.72
C ASN A 17 14.42 0.85 9.26
N GLU A 18 14.16 1.12 7.99
CA GLU A 18 12.81 1.17 7.48
C GLU A 18 12.59 0.18 6.36
N GLU A 19 11.72 -0.77 6.63
CA GLU A 19 11.43 -1.84 5.69
C GLU A 19 9.92 -2.02 5.56
N ILE A 20 9.46 -2.03 4.33
CA ILE A 20 8.07 -2.32 4.02
C ILE A 20 8.00 -3.73 3.45
N LYS A 21 7.11 -4.54 3.99
CA LYS A 21 6.86 -5.89 3.48
C LYS A 21 5.57 -5.88 2.70
N VAL A 22 5.61 -6.47 1.51
CA VAL A 22 4.43 -6.56 0.65
C VAL A 22 4.22 -8.01 0.25
N THR A 23 2.99 -8.49 0.36
CA THR A 23 2.61 -9.81 -0.15
C THR A 23 1.45 -9.64 -1.11
N SER A 24 1.39 -10.47 -2.13
CA SER A 24 0.28 -10.48 -3.09
C SER A 24 0.19 -11.82 -3.79
N GLU A 25 -0.91 -12.05 -4.49
CA GLU A 25 -1.05 -13.28 -5.26
C GLU A 25 -0.20 -13.23 -6.53
N LYS A 26 -0.11 -12.07 -7.14
CA LYS A 26 0.62 -11.88 -8.39
C LYS A 26 1.39 -10.57 -8.37
N ALA A 27 2.41 -10.48 -9.19
CA ALA A 27 3.07 -9.21 -9.44
C ALA A 27 3.63 -9.17 -10.86
N VAL A 28 3.75 -7.96 -11.38
CA VAL A 28 4.34 -7.68 -12.69
C VAL A 28 5.50 -6.72 -12.45
N TYR A 29 6.69 -7.14 -12.82
CA TYR A 29 7.92 -6.39 -12.56
C TYR A 29 8.56 -5.98 -13.88
N ASN A 30 8.88 -4.70 -14.01
CA ASN A 30 9.57 -4.18 -15.19
C ASN A 30 11.06 -4.05 -14.88
N VAL A 31 11.88 -4.85 -15.55
CA VAL A 31 13.31 -4.91 -15.31
C VAL A 31 14.03 -3.60 -15.66
N SER A 32 13.49 -2.87 -16.63
CA SER A 32 14.13 -1.65 -17.11
C SER A 32 14.05 -0.48 -16.15
N ASN A 33 12.91 -0.30 -15.50
CA ASN A 33 12.69 0.84 -14.60
C ASN A 33 12.31 0.43 -13.19
N TYR A 34 12.26 -0.87 -12.92
CA TYR A 34 11.91 -1.46 -11.63
C TYR A 34 10.46 -1.23 -11.19
N ASN A 35 9.63 -0.64 -12.04
CA ASN A 35 8.23 -0.43 -11.68
C ASN A 35 7.57 -1.78 -11.46
N THR A 36 6.78 -1.86 -10.40
CA THR A 36 6.19 -3.13 -9.97
C THR A 36 4.72 -2.91 -9.65
N GLU A 37 3.89 -3.80 -10.18
CA GLU A 37 2.48 -3.82 -9.85
C GLU A 37 2.19 -5.10 -9.05
N PHE A 38 1.66 -4.94 -7.83
CA PHE A 38 1.22 -6.06 -7.01
C PHE A 38 -0.27 -6.20 -7.21
N ILE A 39 -0.73 -7.41 -7.48
CA ILE A 39 -2.10 -7.66 -7.92
C ILE A 39 -2.74 -8.74 -7.07
N ASP A 40 -3.97 -8.50 -6.67
CA ASP A 40 -4.84 -9.38 -5.92
C ASP A 40 -4.36 -9.71 -4.52
N ASN A 41 -5.23 -9.46 -3.58
CA ASN A 41 -5.02 -9.76 -2.17
C ASN A 41 -3.69 -9.19 -1.67
N VAL A 42 -3.49 -7.91 -1.94
CA VAL A 42 -2.23 -7.24 -1.60
C VAL A 42 -2.25 -6.80 -0.15
N LYS A 43 -1.19 -7.13 0.57
CA LYS A 43 -1.01 -6.71 1.96
C LYS A 43 0.34 -6.06 2.12
N LEU A 44 0.35 -4.92 2.77
CA LEU A 44 1.56 -4.16 3.03
C LEU A 44 1.66 -3.94 4.53
N THR A 45 2.83 -4.20 5.09
CA THR A 45 3.06 -3.93 6.50
C THR A 45 4.31 -3.10 6.68
N TYR A 46 4.23 -2.13 7.57
CA TYR A 46 5.34 -1.27 7.92
C TYR A 46 5.18 -0.88 9.38
N ASP A 47 6.08 -1.35 10.22
CA ASP A 47 6.00 -1.14 11.66
C ASP A 47 4.65 -1.64 12.19
N ASN A 48 3.86 -0.79 12.81
CA ASN A 48 2.52 -1.14 13.30
C ASN A 48 1.42 -0.83 12.31
N ASN A 49 1.78 -0.41 11.10
CA ASN A 49 0.83 -0.04 10.07
C ASN A 49 0.58 -1.21 9.13
N LYS A 50 -0.68 -1.46 8.82
CA LYS A 50 -1.08 -2.51 7.90
C LYS A 50 -2.02 -1.94 6.86
N LEU A 51 -1.77 -2.31 5.62
CA LEU A 51 -2.62 -1.93 4.50
C LEU A 51 -3.02 -3.18 3.75
N SER A 52 -4.27 -3.24 3.33
CA SER A 52 -4.72 -4.26 2.39
C SER A 52 -5.47 -3.59 1.27
N CYS A 53 -5.35 -4.12 0.06
CA CYS A 53 -6.03 -3.58 -1.11
C CYS A 53 -5.99 -4.60 -2.24
N ASN A 54 -6.57 -4.25 -3.38
CA ASN A 54 -6.57 -5.13 -4.53
C ASN A 54 -5.31 -4.97 -5.38
N ASN A 55 -4.74 -3.77 -5.39
CA ASN A 55 -3.65 -3.46 -6.31
C ASN A 55 -2.73 -2.39 -5.73
N ILE A 56 -1.42 -2.58 -5.90
CA ILE A 56 -0.42 -1.55 -5.62
C ILE A 56 0.47 -1.40 -6.83
N MET A 57 0.54 -0.18 -7.37
CA MET A 57 1.48 0.15 -8.44
C MET A 57 2.60 0.99 -7.84
N VAL A 58 3.82 0.48 -7.90
CA VAL A 58 5.00 1.22 -7.43
C VAL A 58 5.80 1.67 -8.63
N LYS A 59 5.92 2.97 -8.81
CA LYS A 59 6.70 3.57 -9.89
C LYS A 59 7.97 4.14 -9.31
N PHE A 60 8.99 3.30 -9.22
CA PHE A 60 10.27 3.69 -8.62
C PHE A 60 10.94 4.84 -9.37
N SER A 61 10.78 4.86 -10.69
CA SER A 61 11.35 5.93 -11.52
C SER A 61 10.73 7.30 -11.22
N GLU A 62 9.54 7.32 -10.65
CA GLU A 62 8.84 8.56 -10.32
C GLU A 62 8.69 8.77 -8.82
N ASN A 63 9.27 7.88 -8.03
CA ASN A 63 9.20 7.91 -6.56
C ASN A 63 7.76 7.97 -6.05
N TYR A 64 6.91 7.10 -6.58
CA TYR A 64 5.48 7.20 -6.39
C TYR A 64 4.87 5.81 -6.27
N ALA A 65 3.89 5.67 -5.40
CA ALA A 65 3.10 4.45 -5.31
C ALA A 65 1.62 4.79 -5.23
N MET A 66 0.80 3.96 -5.86
CA MET A 66 -0.65 4.08 -5.80
C MET A 66 -1.25 2.77 -5.35
N LEU A 67 -2.06 2.83 -4.31
CA LEU A 67 -2.80 1.70 -3.77
C LEU A 67 -4.26 1.90 -4.13
N SER A 68 -4.92 0.86 -4.61
CA SER A 68 -6.31 0.99 -5.06
C SER A 68 -7.11 -0.29 -4.86
N GLY A 69 -8.41 -0.12 -4.74
CA GLY A 69 -9.39 -1.18 -4.64
C GLY A 69 -9.56 -1.71 -3.22
N ASN A 70 -10.67 -1.39 -2.59
CA ASN A 70 -11.05 -1.89 -1.27
C ASN A 70 -9.92 -1.70 -0.24
N LEU A 71 -9.41 -0.49 -0.18
CA LEU A 71 -8.26 -0.20 0.65
C LEU A 71 -8.65 -0.11 2.11
N VAL A 72 -7.94 -0.86 2.96
CA VAL A 72 -8.11 -0.81 4.40
C VAL A 72 -6.75 -0.57 5.02
N TYR A 73 -6.64 0.55 5.72
CA TYR A 73 -5.45 0.87 6.49
C TYR A 73 -5.76 0.74 7.97
N SER A 74 -4.88 0.14 8.72
CA SER A 74 -5.05 0.07 10.16
C SER A 74 -3.71 0.17 10.90
N ASN A 75 -3.76 0.75 12.07
CA ASN A 75 -2.66 0.71 13.02
C ASN A 75 -3.24 0.40 14.39
N LEU A 76 -2.48 0.66 15.45
CA LEU A 76 -2.92 0.33 16.80
C LEU A 76 -4.17 1.08 17.25
N LEU A 77 -4.40 2.29 16.70
CA LEU A 77 -5.46 3.18 17.17
C LEU A 77 -6.57 3.41 16.18
N THR A 78 -6.29 3.21 14.90
CA THR A 78 -7.18 3.69 13.84
C THR A 78 -7.38 2.65 12.77
N LYS A 79 -8.56 2.66 12.16
CA LYS A 79 -8.85 1.89 10.96
C LYS A 79 -9.50 2.82 9.95
N LEU A 80 -8.98 2.83 8.73
CA LEU A 80 -9.42 3.74 7.67
C LEU A 80 -9.78 2.94 6.43
N TYR A 81 -10.92 3.25 5.84
CA TYR A 81 -11.37 2.65 4.58
C TYR A 81 -11.34 3.70 3.49
N ALA A 82 -10.82 3.33 2.34
CA ALA A 82 -10.71 4.27 1.22
C ALA A 82 -10.72 3.51 -0.10
N ASP A 83 -10.86 4.23 -1.21
CA ASP A 83 -10.80 3.64 -2.54
C ASP A 83 -9.37 3.69 -3.09
N GLN A 84 -8.64 4.73 -2.75
CA GLN A 84 -7.32 4.95 -3.33
C GLN A 84 -6.42 5.70 -2.35
N MET A 85 -5.14 5.37 -2.38
CA MET A 85 -4.12 6.08 -1.63
C MET A 85 -2.89 6.27 -2.51
N GLU A 86 -2.35 7.49 -2.52
CA GLU A 86 -1.11 7.79 -3.22
C GLU A 86 -0.02 8.06 -2.19
N ILE A 87 1.16 7.57 -2.45
CA ILE A 87 2.29 7.74 -1.55
C ILE A 87 3.47 8.32 -2.32
N ASP A 88 4.03 9.40 -1.80
CA ASP A 88 5.29 9.93 -2.30
C ASP A 88 6.40 9.17 -1.57
N LEU A 89 7.22 8.43 -2.30
CA LEU A 89 8.22 7.57 -1.71
C LEU A 89 9.39 8.33 -1.10
N ILE A 90 9.60 9.56 -1.50
CA ILE A 90 10.69 10.38 -0.94
C ILE A 90 10.25 11.05 0.36
N SER A 91 9.13 11.78 0.32
CA SER A 91 8.62 12.50 1.48
C SER A 91 7.83 11.62 2.42
N ARG A 92 7.33 10.48 1.90
CA ARG A 92 6.45 9.54 2.60
C ARG A 92 5.11 10.15 2.96
N LYS A 93 4.74 11.22 2.30
CA LYS A 93 3.41 11.81 2.45
C LYS A 93 2.41 11.00 1.67
N THR A 94 1.20 10.93 2.19
CA THR A 94 0.12 10.18 1.57
C THR A 94 -1.03 11.09 1.23
N LYS A 95 -1.75 10.72 0.19
CA LYS A 95 -3.01 11.34 -0.19
C LYS A 95 -4.04 10.24 -0.36
N THR A 96 -5.11 10.32 0.38
CA THR A 96 -6.15 9.30 0.38
C THR A 96 -7.41 9.87 -0.25
N THR A 97 -8.01 9.13 -1.17
CA THR A 97 -9.23 9.56 -1.85
C THR A 97 -10.23 8.43 -1.94
N MET A 98 -11.50 8.80 -2.07
CA MET A 98 -12.56 7.88 -2.40
C MET A 98 -13.15 8.28 -3.71
N LYS A 99 -13.56 7.28 -4.50
CA LYS A 99 -14.19 7.54 -5.79
C LYS A 99 -15.67 7.22 -5.69
N GLY A 100 -16.44 7.89 -6.51
CA GLY A 100 -17.84 7.64 -6.60
C GLY A 100 -18.66 8.57 -5.73
N TYR A 101 -19.91 8.24 -5.51
CA TYR A 101 -20.80 9.14 -4.91
C TYR A 101 -20.49 9.54 -3.53
N LYS A 102 -20.00 8.65 -2.75
CA LYS A 102 -19.86 8.94 -1.32
C LYS A 102 -18.62 9.74 -1.04
N ASP A 103 -17.64 9.57 -1.84
CA ASP A 103 -16.45 10.40 -1.86
C ASP A 103 -15.95 10.80 -0.48
N LYS A 104 -15.93 9.86 0.43
CA LYS A 104 -15.49 10.11 1.79
C LYS A 104 -14.72 8.94 2.36
N VAL A 105 -13.91 9.23 3.34
CA VAL A 105 -13.10 8.25 4.04
C VAL A 105 -13.77 7.93 5.36
N THR A 106 -13.85 6.66 5.69
CA THR A 106 -14.38 6.22 6.97
C THR A 106 -13.24 5.89 7.92
N ILE A 107 -13.25 6.52 9.07
CA ILE A 107 -12.22 6.31 10.09
C ILE A 107 -12.88 5.71 11.31
N ILE A 108 -12.32 4.60 11.79
CA ILE A 108 -12.78 3.94 12.98
C ILE A 108 -11.65 3.94 14.00
N TYR A 109 -11.87 4.57 15.15
CA TYR A 109 -10.89 4.58 16.21
C TYR A 109 -11.04 3.34 17.08
N LYS A 110 -9.93 2.68 17.35
CA LYS A 110 -9.93 1.54 18.25
C LYS A 110 -9.72 2.02 19.66
N ASN A 111 -10.42 1.39 20.57
CA ASN A 111 -10.35 1.73 21.98
C ASN A 111 -9.32 0.85 22.67
N TYR A 112 -8.20 1.40 22.96
CA TYR A 112 -7.19 0.65 23.70
C TYR A 112 -7.08 1.15 25.13
N GLY A 113 -7.12 0.22 26.02
CA GLY A 113 -6.87 0.57 27.39
C GLY A 113 -7.95 1.27 28.03
N THR A 114 -8.39 2.19 28.05
CA THR A 114 -9.29 2.80 28.71
C THR A 114 -10.42 2.96 28.49
N ASN A 115 -10.65 2.87 28.30
CA ASN A 115 -11.69 3.08 28.10
C ASN A 115 -12.15 3.82 28.08
#